data_ae22928699fd64415c2b4512564138c4
#
_entry.id   ae22928699fd64415c2b4512564138c4
#
_cell.length_a   1.000
_cell.length_b   1.000
_cell.length_c   1.000
_cell.angle_alpha   90.00
_cell.angle_beta   90.00
_cell.angle_gamma   90.00
#
_symmetry.space_group_name_H-M   'P 1'
#
loop_
_entity.id
_entity.type
_entity.pdbx_description
1 polymer ?
#
loop_
_entity_poly.entity_id
_entity_poly.type
_entity_poly.pdbx_seq_one_letter_code
_entity_poly.pdbx_strand_id
1 'polypeptide(L)'
;DQLPWAPRIDLWYNSNSMRGTLPPKFRKHATLDEIADDIGGAYYKVVPDFINVRSYEDNIDRGIGVYRVQGMSYKAELVGVERVVKKEGEATLVTYLTPIGSVSCKLLYTEDMKQGGVSIPWISEHVIKEPNDYKTVGYIFKNMKVHPDYSNYLDFQRNVGDKGIAVTFGNSAGSPMHHIMKDFLDATTFYYEMYDHPKEMRELCEDMEPYFDQIFRILADSPAEVIFLGANYDEMITYPPFFRDHIMPHLQKLAGMLHPRGKLLLCHCDGENKGLLDLIPESGMDIAEAVCPQPMTKVTISEVKKALKKGKVTIFGGVPSVAFLEDSMSDEEFEHFMKNLFREIVPGDRFILGVSDTTPPDAKFERLLRINEMVQQWGQLPMKF
;
A
#
# COMPACT_ATOMS: atom_id res chain seq x y z
N ASP A 1 1.18 -4.80 -28.65
CA ASP A 1 1.12 -4.52 -27.21
C ASP A 1 2.10 -3.39 -26.88
N GLN A 2 1.81 -2.61 -25.85
CA GLN A 2 2.60 -1.47 -25.41
C GLN A 2 2.92 -1.62 -23.91
N LEU A 3 4.06 -1.07 -23.46
CA LEU A 3 4.43 -0.98 -22.06
C LEU A 3 3.30 -0.26 -21.30
N PRO A 4 2.70 -0.89 -20.27
CA PRO A 4 1.69 -0.21 -19.46
C PRO A 4 2.31 0.97 -18.69
N TRP A 5 1.68 2.14 -18.76
CA TRP A 5 1.96 3.30 -17.92
C TRP A 5 0.78 3.50 -16.96
N ALA A 6 0.97 3.27 -15.69
CA ALA A 6 -0.08 3.36 -14.67
C ALA A 6 0.37 4.26 -13.52
N PRO A 7 0.28 5.60 -13.69
CA PRO A 7 0.66 6.55 -12.65
C PRO A 7 -0.30 6.49 -11.47
N ARG A 8 0.24 6.54 -10.26
CA ARG A 8 -0.54 6.72 -9.04
C ARG A 8 -0.59 8.22 -8.72
N ILE A 9 -1.74 8.85 -8.94
CA ILE A 9 -1.93 10.31 -8.84
C ILE A 9 -2.93 10.74 -7.75
N ASP A 10 -3.36 9.82 -6.90
CA ASP A 10 -4.36 10.06 -5.85
C ASP A 10 -3.92 11.14 -4.85
N LEU A 11 -2.72 11.04 -4.30
CA LEU A 11 -2.19 12.03 -3.36
C LEU A 11 -2.06 13.41 -4.00
N TRP A 12 -1.49 13.47 -5.21
CA TRP A 12 -1.38 14.70 -5.99
C TRP A 12 -2.75 15.35 -6.24
N TYR A 13 -3.72 14.53 -6.67
CA TYR A 13 -5.09 14.99 -6.93
C TYR A 13 -5.76 15.54 -5.67
N ASN A 14 -5.71 14.81 -4.56
CA ASN A 14 -6.30 15.23 -3.29
C ASN A 14 -5.73 16.58 -2.83
N SER A 15 -4.41 16.69 -2.79
CA SER A 15 -3.73 17.90 -2.35
C SER A 15 -4.07 19.10 -3.25
N ASN A 16 -3.92 18.94 -4.57
CA ASN A 16 -4.16 20.04 -5.51
C ASN A 16 -5.65 20.43 -5.61
N SER A 17 -6.57 19.48 -5.43
CA SER A 17 -7.99 19.76 -5.34
C SER A 17 -8.32 20.59 -4.11
N MET A 18 -7.75 20.24 -2.95
CA MET A 18 -7.97 20.96 -1.69
C MET A 18 -7.36 22.36 -1.71
N ARG A 19 -6.13 22.48 -2.23
CA ARG A 19 -5.43 23.77 -2.35
C ARG A 19 -5.90 24.63 -3.51
N GLY A 20 -6.72 24.10 -4.43
CA GLY A 20 -7.18 24.82 -5.63
C GLY A 20 -6.07 25.06 -6.64
N THR A 21 -5.04 24.22 -6.65
CA THR A 21 -3.83 24.33 -7.48
C THR A 21 -3.80 23.35 -8.66
N LEU A 22 -4.90 22.64 -8.94
CA LEU A 22 -5.02 21.83 -10.16
C LEU A 22 -4.69 22.67 -11.41
N PRO A 23 -4.10 22.09 -12.46
CA PRO A 23 -3.87 22.76 -13.75
C PRO A 23 -5.12 23.47 -14.24
N PRO A 24 -5.02 24.65 -14.91
CA PRO A 24 -6.18 25.48 -15.27
C PRO A 24 -7.30 24.74 -16.01
N LYS A 25 -6.95 23.75 -16.84
CA LYS A 25 -7.90 22.92 -17.60
C LYS A 25 -8.79 22.04 -16.69
N PHE A 26 -8.37 21.77 -15.44
CA PHE A 26 -9.06 20.89 -14.49
C PHE A 26 -9.72 21.61 -13.30
N ARG A 27 -9.56 22.94 -13.18
CA ARG A 27 -10.02 23.71 -12.01
C ARG A 27 -11.50 23.69 -11.74
N LYS A 28 -12.33 23.27 -12.70
CA LYS A 28 -13.79 23.19 -12.57
C LYS A 28 -14.25 21.72 -12.56
N HIS A 29 -14.14 21.08 -11.40
CA HIS A 29 -14.74 19.77 -11.13
C HIS A 29 -14.21 18.56 -11.89
N ALA A 30 -12.96 18.58 -12.33
CA ALA A 30 -12.36 17.37 -12.91
C ALA A 30 -12.27 16.26 -11.86
N THR A 31 -12.68 15.07 -12.23
CA THR A 31 -12.49 13.84 -11.45
C THR A 31 -11.07 13.31 -11.66
N LEU A 32 -10.64 12.43 -10.75
CA LEU A 32 -9.36 11.73 -10.91
C LEU A 32 -9.30 10.96 -12.24
N ASP A 33 -10.43 10.36 -12.64
CA ASP A 33 -10.53 9.57 -13.87
C ASP A 33 -10.34 10.44 -15.13
N GLU A 34 -10.94 11.63 -15.16
CA GLU A 34 -10.72 12.58 -16.25
C GLU A 34 -9.26 13.03 -16.37
N ILE A 35 -8.57 13.20 -15.23
CA ILE A 35 -7.15 13.54 -15.21
C ILE A 35 -6.30 12.35 -15.66
N ALA A 36 -6.62 11.13 -15.23
CA ALA A 36 -5.94 9.92 -15.67
C ALA A 36 -6.10 9.68 -17.18
N ASP A 37 -7.30 9.93 -17.74
CA ASP A 37 -7.55 9.88 -19.19
C ASP A 37 -6.73 10.93 -19.96
N ASP A 38 -6.60 12.15 -19.42
CA ASP A 38 -5.78 13.21 -20.04
C ASP A 38 -4.28 12.88 -20.02
N ILE A 39 -3.79 12.24 -18.97
CA ILE A 39 -2.42 11.73 -18.90
C ILE A 39 -2.21 10.58 -19.90
N GLY A 40 -3.26 9.88 -20.29
CA GLY A 40 -3.18 8.69 -21.15
C GLY A 40 -2.63 7.46 -20.43
N GLY A 41 -2.72 7.43 -19.11
CA GLY A 41 -2.29 6.32 -18.26
C GLY A 41 -3.37 5.24 -18.13
N ALA A 42 -2.95 4.00 -17.88
CA ALA A 42 -3.83 2.93 -17.47
C ALA A 42 -4.33 3.15 -16.03
N TYR A 43 -5.56 2.73 -15.75
CA TYR A 43 -6.12 2.83 -14.41
C TYR A 43 -5.57 1.72 -13.52
N TYR A 44 -4.92 2.13 -12.44
CA TYR A 44 -4.59 1.29 -11.31
C TYR A 44 -5.44 1.73 -10.12
N LYS A 45 -6.53 1.02 -9.86
CA LYS A 45 -7.44 1.35 -8.76
C LYS A 45 -7.39 0.28 -7.69
N VAL A 46 -6.91 0.68 -6.53
CA VAL A 46 -6.99 -0.14 -5.31
C VAL A 46 -8.35 0.10 -4.68
N VAL A 47 -9.07 -0.98 -4.38
CA VAL A 47 -10.38 -0.93 -3.72
C VAL A 47 -10.22 -1.43 -2.29
N PRO A 48 -10.48 -0.64 -1.29
CA PRO A 48 -11.15 0.67 -1.30
C PRO A 48 -10.30 1.77 -1.94
N ASP A 49 -10.97 2.71 -2.56
CA ASP A 49 -10.31 3.90 -3.08
C ASP A 49 -9.97 4.85 -1.92
N PHE A 50 -8.70 4.90 -1.55
CA PHE A 50 -8.23 5.72 -0.42
C PHE A 50 -8.34 7.23 -0.64
N ILE A 51 -8.66 7.70 -1.84
CA ILE A 51 -8.99 9.12 -2.06
C ILE A 51 -10.27 9.51 -1.30
N ASN A 52 -11.19 8.57 -1.20
CA ASN A 52 -12.50 8.80 -0.58
C ASN A 52 -12.52 8.50 0.93
N VAL A 53 -11.39 8.08 1.52
CA VAL A 53 -11.26 7.85 2.96
C VAL A 53 -11.17 9.20 3.67
N ARG A 54 -12.30 9.81 3.94
CA ARG A 54 -12.39 11.13 4.58
C ARG A 54 -13.27 11.14 5.81
N SER A 55 -14.04 10.07 6.02
CA SER A 55 -14.91 10.01 7.15
C SER A 55 -14.14 9.61 8.41
N TYR A 56 -14.56 10.17 9.52
CA TYR A 56 -14.05 9.81 10.83
C TYR A 56 -14.27 8.32 11.12
N GLU A 57 -15.42 7.78 10.71
CA GLU A 57 -15.82 6.39 10.89
C GLU A 57 -14.91 5.43 10.11
N ASP A 58 -14.44 5.82 8.93
CA ASP A 58 -13.57 5.00 8.09
C ASP A 58 -12.22 4.73 8.76
N ASN A 59 -11.76 5.65 9.58
CA ASN A 59 -10.46 5.59 10.25
C ASN A 59 -10.55 5.29 11.75
N ILE A 60 -11.73 5.02 12.29
CA ILE A 60 -11.95 4.90 13.74
C ILE A 60 -11.08 3.80 14.39
N ASP A 61 -10.84 2.71 13.69
CA ASP A 61 -10.04 1.58 14.16
C ASP A 61 -8.63 1.55 13.56
N ARG A 62 -8.17 2.67 12.97
CA ARG A 62 -6.83 2.78 12.37
C ARG A 62 -5.72 2.45 13.38
N GLY A 63 -5.91 2.80 14.67
CA GLY A 63 -4.94 2.53 15.73
C GLY A 63 -4.76 1.05 16.08
N ILE A 64 -5.67 0.20 15.65
CA ILE A 64 -5.53 -1.26 15.67
C ILE A 64 -5.39 -1.85 14.27
N GLY A 65 -5.00 -1.05 13.26
CA GLY A 65 -4.75 -1.50 11.90
C GLY A 65 -5.97 -2.05 11.17
N VAL A 66 -7.19 -1.74 11.62
CA VAL A 66 -8.44 -2.17 10.99
C VAL A 66 -9.07 -0.99 10.26
N TYR A 67 -9.23 -1.12 8.94
CA TYR A 67 -9.87 -0.14 8.10
C TYR A 67 -11.35 -0.44 7.95
N ARG A 68 -12.19 0.63 7.99
CA ARG A 68 -13.66 0.54 7.84
C ARG A 68 -14.15 1.28 6.60
N VAL A 69 -13.28 1.46 5.64
CA VAL A 69 -13.57 2.20 4.42
C VAL A 69 -14.68 1.52 3.64
N GLN A 70 -15.61 2.30 3.15
CA GLN A 70 -16.62 1.81 2.22
C GLN A 70 -15.94 1.28 0.96
N GLY A 71 -16.25 0.06 0.58
CA GLY A 71 -15.61 -0.59 -0.56
C GLY A 71 -14.54 -1.62 -0.21
N MET A 72 -14.20 -1.79 1.08
CA MET A 72 -13.44 -2.96 1.52
C MET A 72 -14.14 -4.24 1.08
N SER A 73 -13.36 -5.24 0.65
CA SER A 73 -13.91 -6.56 0.29
C SER A 73 -14.44 -7.36 1.49
N TYR A 74 -14.31 -6.79 2.68
CA TYR A 74 -14.81 -7.38 3.93
C TYR A 74 -15.15 -6.31 4.95
N LYS A 75 -15.94 -6.70 5.94
CA LYS A 75 -16.23 -5.92 7.15
C LYS A 75 -15.74 -6.66 8.39
N ALA A 76 -14.96 -5.98 9.23
CA ALA A 76 -14.53 -6.50 10.52
C ALA A 76 -15.50 -6.07 11.64
N GLU A 77 -15.98 -7.04 12.40
CA GLU A 77 -16.87 -6.85 13.54
C GLU A 77 -16.10 -7.09 14.86
N LEU A 78 -16.11 -6.11 15.75
CA LEU A 78 -15.56 -6.22 17.09
C LEU A 78 -16.58 -6.93 17.99
N VAL A 79 -16.30 -8.17 18.40
CA VAL A 79 -17.21 -8.95 19.24
C VAL A 79 -16.78 -8.89 20.70
N GLY A 80 -17.68 -8.48 21.58
CA GLY A 80 -17.40 -8.32 23.02
C GLY A 80 -16.45 -7.16 23.33
N VAL A 81 -16.39 -6.15 22.45
CA VAL A 81 -15.56 -4.96 22.60
C VAL A 81 -16.43 -3.73 22.46
N GLU A 82 -16.44 -2.87 23.46
CA GLU A 82 -17.06 -1.55 23.39
C GLU A 82 -16.00 -0.52 23.00
N ARG A 83 -16.35 0.37 22.08
CA ARG A 83 -15.48 1.43 21.58
C ARG A 83 -15.94 2.77 22.10
N VAL A 84 -15.07 3.46 22.87
CA VAL A 84 -15.29 4.81 23.36
C VAL A 84 -14.38 5.77 22.62
N VAL A 85 -14.94 6.84 22.09
CA VAL A 85 -14.24 7.80 21.25
C VAL A 85 -14.35 9.19 21.82
N LYS A 86 -13.21 9.89 21.94
CA LYS A 86 -13.12 11.27 22.40
C LYS A 86 -12.31 12.11 21.42
N LYS A 87 -12.89 13.20 20.92
CA LYS A 87 -12.17 14.18 20.12
C LYS A 87 -11.43 15.18 21.02
N GLU A 88 -10.17 15.47 20.67
CA GLU A 88 -9.27 16.40 21.37
C GLU A 88 -8.58 17.31 20.33
N GLY A 89 -9.30 18.30 19.80
CA GLY A 89 -8.82 19.13 18.70
C GLY A 89 -8.66 18.32 17.41
N GLU A 90 -7.46 18.30 16.86
CA GLU A 90 -7.11 17.50 15.67
C GLU A 90 -6.83 16.03 15.97
N ALA A 91 -6.76 15.68 17.25
CA ALA A 91 -6.55 14.31 17.71
C ALA A 91 -7.87 13.62 18.05
N THR A 92 -7.87 12.30 17.95
CA THR A 92 -8.96 11.41 18.35
C THR A 92 -8.41 10.31 19.22
N LEU A 93 -8.84 10.27 20.47
CA LEU A 93 -8.57 9.17 21.40
C LEU A 93 -9.63 8.08 21.19
N VAL A 94 -9.18 6.85 20.92
CA VAL A 94 -10.04 5.67 20.78
C VAL A 94 -9.66 4.68 21.87
N THR A 95 -10.63 4.32 22.70
CA THR A 95 -10.47 3.33 23.79
C THR A 95 -11.32 2.11 23.49
N TYR A 96 -10.73 0.94 23.58
CA TYR A 96 -11.39 -0.35 23.43
C TYR A 96 -11.54 -1.00 24.81
N LEU A 97 -12.78 -1.17 25.24
CA LEU A 97 -13.14 -1.82 26.50
C LEU A 97 -13.48 -3.28 26.22
N THR A 98 -12.80 -4.19 26.90
CA THR A 98 -13.00 -5.63 26.81
C THR A 98 -13.30 -6.22 28.18
N PRO A 99 -13.83 -7.45 28.30
CA PRO A 99 -14.03 -8.11 29.58
C PRO A 99 -12.76 -8.35 30.44
N ILE A 100 -11.58 -8.25 29.81
CA ILE A 100 -10.30 -8.54 30.48
C ILE A 100 -9.41 -7.32 30.66
N GLY A 101 -9.82 -6.15 30.19
CA GLY A 101 -9.05 -4.91 30.27
C GLY A 101 -9.43 -3.91 29.20
N SER A 102 -8.74 -2.79 29.19
CA SER A 102 -8.94 -1.75 28.18
C SER A 102 -7.61 -1.29 27.60
N VAL A 103 -7.61 -0.96 26.30
CA VAL A 103 -6.48 -0.36 25.61
C VAL A 103 -6.94 0.88 24.85
N SER A 104 -6.02 1.81 24.59
CA SER A 104 -6.34 3.03 23.85
C SER A 104 -5.23 3.42 22.90
N CYS A 105 -5.61 4.07 21.81
CA CYS A 105 -4.70 4.70 20.85
C CYS A 105 -5.14 6.12 20.57
N LYS A 106 -4.22 6.94 20.04
CA LYS A 106 -4.51 8.32 19.65
C LYS A 106 -4.17 8.52 18.18
N LEU A 107 -5.12 9.03 17.44
CA LEU A 107 -5.02 9.31 16.01
C LEU A 107 -4.94 10.83 15.82
N LEU A 108 -3.97 11.29 15.03
CA LEU A 108 -3.79 12.69 14.69
C LEU A 108 -4.09 12.90 13.21
N TYR A 109 -4.93 13.90 12.88
CA TYR A 109 -5.24 14.27 11.51
C TYR A 109 -5.35 15.78 11.38
N THR A 110 -4.23 16.42 11.09
CA THR A 110 -4.08 17.87 11.08
C THR A 110 -4.58 18.49 9.78
N GLU A 111 -4.77 19.81 9.79
CA GLU A 111 -5.11 20.55 8.57
C GLU A 111 -3.98 20.46 7.52
N ASP A 112 -2.71 20.46 7.94
CA ASP A 112 -1.56 20.29 7.04
C ASP A 112 -1.57 18.92 6.35
N MET A 113 -1.93 17.86 7.08
CA MET A 113 -2.09 16.51 6.48
C MET A 113 -3.18 16.50 5.41
N LYS A 114 -4.30 17.15 5.65
CA LYS A 114 -5.39 17.29 4.67
C LYS A 114 -4.92 18.07 3.44
N GLN A 115 -4.28 19.22 3.65
CA GLN A 115 -3.72 20.03 2.55
C GLN A 115 -2.64 19.28 1.77
N GLY A 116 -1.89 18.40 2.42
CA GLY A 116 -0.95 17.48 1.79
C GLY A 116 -1.62 16.31 1.03
N GLY A 117 -2.95 16.18 1.06
CA GLY A 117 -3.69 15.13 0.36
C GLY A 117 -3.77 13.79 1.10
N VAL A 118 -3.23 13.72 2.33
CA VAL A 118 -3.26 12.51 3.16
C VAL A 118 -4.70 12.18 3.57
N SER A 119 -5.09 10.93 3.44
CA SER A 119 -6.43 10.45 3.77
C SER A 119 -6.49 9.59 5.04
N ILE A 120 -5.34 9.15 5.54
CA ILE A 120 -5.23 8.23 6.69
C ILE A 120 -4.56 8.99 7.86
N PRO A 121 -5.16 8.99 9.08
CA PRO A 121 -4.57 9.67 10.23
C PRO A 121 -3.29 8.97 10.70
N TRP A 122 -2.41 9.75 11.29
CA TRP A 122 -1.21 9.28 11.96
C TRP A 122 -1.55 8.69 13.33
N ILE A 123 -0.95 7.55 13.69
CA ILE A 123 -1.05 7.00 15.05
C ILE A 123 -0.01 7.72 15.91
N SER A 124 -0.44 8.66 16.73
CA SER A 124 0.44 9.46 17.60
C SER A 124 0.68 8.80 18.96
N GLU A 125 -0.22 7.91 19.39
CA GLU A 125 -0.04 7.02 20.54
C GLU A 125 -0.54 5.63 20.15
N HIS A 126 0.36 4.66 20.23
CA HIS A 126 0.06 3.27 19.86
C HIS A 126 -0.74 2.56 20.94
N VAL A 127 -1.37 1.44 20.56
CA VAL A 127 -2.32 0.71 21.41
C VAL A 127 -1.65 -0.12 22.51
N ILE A 128 -0.40 -0.56 22.32
CA ILE A 128 0.40 -1.30 23.32
C ILE A 128 1.32 -0.31 24.03
N LYS A 129 1.20 -0.22 25.35
CA LYS A 129 1.98 0.67 26.22
C LYS A 129 2.58 -0.06 27.43
N GLU A 130 1.98 -1.18 27.83
CA GLU A 130 2.41 -1.99 28.94
C GLU A 130 2.16 -3.50 28.67
N PRO A 131 2.79 -4.42 29.41
CA PRO A 131 2.68 -5.86 29.14
C PRO A 131 1.27 -6.44 29.16
N ASN A 132 0.34 -5.85 29.94
CA ASN A 132 -1.05 -6.31 29.96
C ASN A 132 -1.82 -5.98 28.66
N ASP A 133 -1.37 -4.98 27.90
CA ASP A 133 -2.02 -4.56 26.68
C ASP A 133 -1.98 -5.66 25.62
N TYR A 134 -0.91 -6.48 25.57
CA TYR A 134 -0.81 -7.61 24.64
C TYR A 134 -2.01 -8.56 24.74
N LYS A 135 -2.42 -8.91 25.95
CA LYS A 135 -3.58 -9.80 26.19
C LYS A 135 -4.89 -9.13 25.79
N THR A 136 -5.02 -7.85 26.07
CA THR A 136 -6.24 -7.09 25.73
C THR A 136 -6.37 -6.92 24.21
N VAL A 137 -5.29 -6.61 23.49
CA VAL A 137 -5.27 -6.56 22.02
C VAL A 137 -5.51 -7.97 21.45
N GLY A 138 -4.87 -9.00 22.00
CA GLY A 138 -5.10 -10.39 21.62
C GLY A 138 -6.57 -10.78 21.75
N TYR A 139 -7.24 -10.40 22.86
CA TYR A 139 -8.68 -10.62 23.02
C TYR A 139 -9.50 -9.99 21.87
N ILE A 140 -9.16 -8.77 21.47
CA ILE A 140 -9.86 -8.07 20.38
C ILE A 140 -9.77 -8.89 19.09
N PHE A 141 -8.56 -9.29 18.68
CA PHE A 141 -8.32 -9.99 17.41
C PHE A 141 -8.85 -11.43 17.39
N LYS A 142 -8.69 -12.15 18.52
CA LYS A 142 -9.19 -13.52 18.67
C LYS A 142 -10.70 -13.62 18.54
N ASN A 143 -11.44 -12.59 18.98
CA ASN A 143 -12.90 -12.56 18.93
C ASN A 143 -13.44 -11.79 17.72
N MET A 144 -12.57 -11.18 16.90
CA MET A 144 -12.99 -10.43 15.72
C MET A 144 -13.60 -11.37 14.66
N LYS A 145 -14.74 -10.98 14.11
CA LYS A 145 -15.36 -11.67 12.97
C LYS A 145 -15.19 -10.85 11.72
N VAL A 146 -14.92 -11.53 10.62
CA VAL A 146 -14.76 -10.90 9.31
C VAL A 146 -15.79 -11.45 8.34
N HIS A 147 -16.55 -10.55 7.72
CA HIS A 147 -17.64 -10.88 6.80
C HIS A 147 -17.31 -10.38 5.39
N PRO A 148 -17.54 -11.15 4.32
CA PRO A 148 -17.28 -10.70 2.95
C PRO A 148 -18.26 -9.59 2.54
N ASP A 149 -17.76 -8.61 1.78
CA ASP A 149 -18.56 -7.55 1.15
C ASP A 149 -17.93 -7.12 -0.18
N TYR A 150 -18.40 -7.71 -1.29
CA TYR A 150 -17.80 -7.48 -2.62
C TYR A 150 -18.59 -6.46 -3.48
N SER A 151 -19.70 -5.92 -3.00
CA SER A 151 -20.60 -5.09 -3.79
C SER A 151 -19.89 -3.90 -4.44
N ASN A 152 -19.17 -3.12 -3.63
CA ASN A 152 -18.45 -1.95 -4.11
C ASN A 152 -17.27 -2.31 -5.02
N TYR A 153 -16.59 -3.43 -4.79
CA TYR A 153 -15.53 -3.91 -5.69
C TYR A 153 -16.06 -4.15 -7.10
N LEU A 154 -17.23 -4.81 -7.22
CA LEU A 154 -17.84 -5.07 -8.53
C LEU A 154 -18.22 -3.79 -9.26
N ASP A 155 -18.66 -2.76 -8.55
CA ASP A 155 -18.92 -1.44 -9.14
C ASP A 155 -17.63 -0.78 -9.65
N PHE A 156 -16.57 -0.81 -8.86
CA PHE A 156 -15.26 -0.31 -9.28
C PHE A 156 -14.71 -1.06 -10.50
N GLN A 157 -14.78 -2.39 -10.50
CA GLN A 157 -14.32 -3.21 -11.61
C GLN A 157 -15.06 -2.86 -12.92
N ARG A 158 -16.39 -2.67 -12.84
CA ARG A 158 -17.18 -2.23 -13.99
C ARG A 158 -16.78 -0.84 -14.49
N ASN A 159 -16.49 0.09 -13.58
CA ASN A 159 -16.10 1.46 -13.91
C ASN A 159 -14.71 1.53 -14.53
N VAL A 160 -13.77 0.70 -14.07
CA VAL A 160 -12.43 0.60 -14.66
C VAL A 160 -12.50 0.01 -16.08
N GLY A 161 -13.33 -1.03 -16.30
CA GLY A 161 -13.50 -1.68 -17.61
C GLY A 161 -12.15 -2.07 -18.23
N ASP A 162 -11.99 -1.77 -19.52
CA ASP A 162 -10.78 -2.09 -20.28
C ASP A 162 -9.66 -1.05 -20.13
N LYS A 163 -9.84 0.00 -19.33
CA LYS A 163 -8.83 1.06 -19.13
C LYS A 163 -7.73 0.70 -18.14
N GLY A 164 -7.88 -0.39 -17.38
CA GLY A 164 -6.91 -0.77 -16.37
C GLY A 164 -7.36 -1.95 -15.52
N ILE A 165 -6.96 -1.94 -14.24
CA ILE A 165 -7.27 -3.02 -13.31
C ILE A 165 -7.78 -2.47 -11.97
N ALA A 166 -8.81 -3.13 -11.43
CA ALA A 166 -9.27 -2.94 -10.06
C ALA A 166 -8.60 -4.01 -9.17
N VAL A 167 -7.89 -3.58 -8.15
CA VAL A 167 -7.17 -4.43 -7.20
C VAL A 167 -7.88 -4.38 -5.85
N THR A 168 -8.17 -5.53 -5.25
CA THR A 168 -8.77 -5.53 -3.91
C THR A 168 -7.71 -5.50 -2.82
N PHE A 169 -7.89 -4.59 -1.87
CA PHE A 169 -7.00 -4.42 -0.72
C PHE A 169 -7.39 -5.40 0.40
N GLY A 170 -6.42 -6.15 0.88
CA GLY A 170 -6.60 -7.06 1.98
C GLY A 170 -6.24 -6.46 3.34
N ASN A 171 -4.95 -6.15 3.52
CA ASN A 171 -4.44 -5.54 4.75
C ASN A 171 -3.14 -4.78 4.44
N SER A 172 -2.85 -3.72 5.20
CA SER A 172 -1.59 -2.98 5.12
C SER A 172 -0.40 -3.77 5.68
N ALA A 173 -0.63 -4.82 6.47
CA ALA A 173 0.40 -5.71 6.98
C ALA A 173 0.36 -7.07 6.28
N GLY A 174 1.54 -7.63 5.99
CA GLY A 174 1.68 -8.94 5.36
C GLY A 174 1.50 -10.11 6.32
N SER A 175 1.51 -9.86 7.64
CA SER A 175 1.43 -10.90 8.69
C SER A 175 1.04 -10.29 10.04
N PRO A 176 0.65 -11.11 11.05
CA PRO A 176 0.43 -10.63 12.40
C PRO A 176 1.62 -9.86 12.99
N MET A 177 2.84 -10.39 12.92
CA MET A 177 4.03 -9.72 13.45
C MET A 177 4.31 -8.38 12.74
N HIS A 178 4.11 -8.33 11.42
CA HIS A 178 4.22 -7.10 10.65
C HIS A 178 3.13 -6.09 11.03
N HIS A 179 1.93 -6.55 11.38
CA HIS A 179 0.83 -5.71 11.86
C HIS A 179 1.16 -5.07 13.22
N ILE A 180 1.74 -5.85 14.16
CA ILE A 180 2.20 -5.32 15.44
C ILE A 180 3.23 -4.22 15.23
N MET A 181 4.20 -4.46 14.36
CA MET A 181 5.26 -3.49 14.03
C MET A 181 4.71 -2.20 13.42
N LYS A 182 3.70 -2.30 12.55
CA LYS A 182 3.18 -1.12 11.82
C LYS A 182 2.20 -0.28 12.64
N ASP A 183 1.38 -0.92 13.44
CA ASP A 183 0.18 -0.26 13.97
C ASP A 183 0.11 -0.28 15.52
N PHE A 184 0.72 -1.26 16.21
CA PHE A 184 0.55 -1.41 17.66
C PHE A 184 1.66 -0.81 18.49
N LEU A 185 2.84 -0.65 17.90
CA LEU A 185 4.03 -0.09 18.53
C LEU A 185 4.72 0.87 17.55
N ASP A 186 5.46 1.85 18.07
CA ASP A 186 6.42 2.55 17.22
C ASP A 186 7.62 1.63 16.89
N ALA A 187 8.29 1.89 15.76
CA ALA A 187 9.32 1.00 15.26
C ALA A 187 10.48 0.74 16.26
N THR A 188 10.86 1.74 17.04
CA THR A 188 11.93 1.59 18.03
C THR A 188 11.49 0.70 19.19
N THR A 189 10.34 0.99 19.75
CA THR A 189 9.73 0.20 20.85
C THR A 189 9.48 -1.23 20.40
N PHE A 190 9.01 -1.45 19.15
CA PHE A 190 8.78 -2.78 18.63
C PHE A 190 10.00 -3.70 18.73
N TYR A 191 11.20 -3.20 18.38
CA TYR A 191 12.42 -4.02 18.45
C TYR A 191 12.89 -4.29 19.87
N TYR A 192 12.67 -3.35 20.80
CA TYR A 192 12.92 -3.61 22.23
C TYR A 192 11.94 -4.67 22.76
N GLU A 193 10.66 -4.55 22.45
CA GLU A 193 9.63 -5.51 22.87
C GLU A 193 9.86 -6.91 22.29
N MET A 194 10.34 -7.04 21.06
CA MET A 194 10.74 -8.35 20.50
C MET A 194 11.82 -9.04 21.32
N TYR A 195 12.71 -8.26 21.95
CA TYR A 195 13.78 -8.79 22.80
C TYR A 195 13.29 -9.04 24.24
N ASP A 196 12.58 -8.09 24.82
CA ASP A 196 12.19 -8.10 26.23
C ASP A 196 10.94 -8.96 26.48
N HIS A 197 9.99 -9.00 25.52
CA HIS A 197 8.68 -9.66 25.63
C HIS A 197 8.37 -10.63 24.46
N PRO A 198 9.33 -11.51 24.07
CA PRO A 198 9.15 -12.37 22.89
C PRO A 198 8.02 -13.39 23.01
N LYS A 199 7.65 -13.74 24.24
CA LYS A 199 6.56 -14.67 24.50
C LYS A 199 5.21 -13.99 24.27
N GLU A 200 5.01 -12.82 24.83
CA GLU A 200 3.80 -12.01 24.69
C GLU A 200 3.54 -11.65 23.24
N MET A 201 4.58 -11.29 22.50
CA MET A 201 4.48 -11.00 21.06
C MET A 201 4.06 -12.24 20.25
N ARG A 202 4.60 -13.43 20.56
CA ARG A 202 4.18 -14.66 19.89
C ARG A 202 2.73 -15.01 20.22
N GLU A 203 2.34 -14.94 21.49
CA GLU A 203 0.95 -15.19 21.93
C GLU A 203 -0.02 -14.22 21.24
N LEU A 204 0.34 -12.94 21.11
CA LEU A 204 -0.47 -11.96 20.36
C LEU A 204 -0.57 -12.34 18.87
N CYS A 205 0.52 -12.73 18.22
CA CYS A 205 0.48 -13.21 16.84
C CYS A 205 -0.47 -14.41 16.69
N GLU A 206 -0.40 -15.39 17.61
CA GLU A 206 -1.29 -16.55 17.60
C GLU A 206 -2.76 -16.15 17.76
N ASP A 207 -3.06 -15.18 18.62
CA ASP A 207 -4.42 -14.65 18.80
C ASP A 207 -4.91 -13.86 17.56
N MET A 208 -4.00 -13.32 16.74
CA MET A 208 -4.31 -12.62 15.49
C MET A 208 -4.47 -13.54 14.26
N GLU A 209 -3.92 -14.76 14.28
CA GLU A 209 -4.01 -15.70 13.14
C GLU A 209 -5.44 -15.92 12.63
N PRO A 210 -6.46 -16.13 13.48
CA PRO A 210 -7.83 -16.32 13.01
C PRO A 210 -8.38 -15.14 12.22
N TYR A 211 -7.96 -13.91 12.55
CA TYR A 211 -8.34 -12.70 11.79
C TYR A 211 -7.73 -12.71 10.39
N PHE A 212 -6.43 -12.99 10.27
CA PHE A 212 -5.75 -13.10 8.99
C PHE A 212 -6.31 -14.24 8.13
N ASP A 213 -6.61 -15.38 8.73
CA ASP A 213 -7.19 -16.53 8.04
C ASP A 213 -8.57 -16.25 7.46
N GLN A 214 -9.41 -15.52 8.17
CA GLN A 214 -10.71 -15.09 7.66
C GLN A 214 -10.53 -14.15 6.46
N ILE A 215 -9.65 -13.16 6.56
CA ILE A 215 -9.35 -12.24 5.46
C ILE A 215 -8.83 -13.02 4.24
N PHE A 216 -7.86 -13.90 4.41
CA PHE A 216 -7.26 -14.66 3.30
C PHE A 216 -8.30 -15.50 2.54
N ARG A 217 -9.23 -16.15 3.24
CA ARG A 217 -10.34 -16.89 2.61
C ARG A 217 -11.25 -15.95 1.81
N ILE A 218 -11.65 -14.82 2.40
CA ILE A 218 -12.51 -13.83 1.75
C ILE A 218 -11.83 -13.29 0.50
N LEU A 219 -10.54 -12.96 0.56
CA LEU A 219 -9.77 -12.47 -0.59
C LEU A 219 -9.64 -13.53 -1.68
N ALA A 220 -9.36 -14.78 -1.31
CA ALA A 220 -9.26 -15.88 -2.25
C ALA A 220 -10.59 -16.16 -2.98
N ASP A 221 -11.72 -16.00 -2.30
CA ASP A 221 -13.06 -16.18 -2.84
C ASP A 221 -13.65 -14.90 -3.49
N SER A 222 -12.95 -13.77 -3.40
CA SER A 222 -13.39 -12.48 -3.99
C SER A 222 -13.46 -12.58 -5.53
N PRO A 223 -14.22 -11.71 -6.20
CA PRO A 223 -14.23 -11.62 -7.66
C PRO A 223 -12.95 -10.98 -8.25
N ALA A 224 -12.05 -10.44 -7.42
CA ALA A 224 -10.86 -9.77 -7.89
C ALA A 224 -9.83 -10.72 -8.50
N GLU A 225 -9.16 -10.29 -9.56
CA GLU A 225 -8.06 -11.02 -10.20
C GLU A 225 -6.72 -10.74 -9.50
N VAL A 226 -6.54 -9.53 -8.96
CA VAL A 226 -5.34 -9.11 -8.24
C VAL A 226 -5.69 -8.73 -6.82
N ILE A 227 -4.96 -9.30 -5.88
CA ILE A 227 -5.13 -9.12 -4.44
C ILE A 227 -3.92 -8.39 -3.89
N PHE A 228 -4.15 -7.30 -3.17
CA PHE A 228 -3.11 -6.51 -2.52
C PHE A 228 -2.99 -6.90 -1.04
N LEU A 229 -1.81 -7.36 -0.63
CA LEU A 229 -1.52 -7.64 0.78
C LEU A 229 -0.13 -7.12 1.17
N GLY A 230 -0.06 -6.42 2.31
CA GLY A 230 1.18 -5.96 2.90
C GLY A 230 1.77 -4.73 2.21
N ALA A 231 2.55 -3.99 2.95
CA ALA A 231 3.12 -2.73 2.50
C ALA A 231 4.42 -2.38 3.22
N ASN A 232 5.26 -1.60 2.51
CA ASN A 232 6.46 -0.97 3.01
C ASN A 232 7.51 -1.98 3.49
N TYR A 233 8.08 -2.71 2.55
CA TYR A 233 9.18 -3.63 2.83
C TYR A 233 10.52 -2.91 2.63
N ASP A 234 11.25 -2.73 3.73
CA ASP A 234 12.51 -2.00 3.77
C ASP A 234 13.59 -2.83 4.46
N GLU A 235 14.81 -2.86 3.89
CA GLU A 235 15.90 -3.72 4.42
C GLU A 235 16.35 -3.35 5.83
N MET A 236 16.05 -2.13 6.31
CA MET A 236 16.40 -1.68 7.65
C MET A 236 15.30 -1.98 8.68
N ILE A 237 14.04 -1.87 8.25
CA ILE A 237 12.87 -2.04 9.13
C ILE A 237 12.36 -3.47 9.06
N THR A 238 12.03 -3.98 7.88
CA THR A 238 11.64 -5.38 7.68
C THR A 238 12.86 -6.21 7.24
N TYR A 239 13.97 -6.06 7.95
CA TYR A 239 15.27 -6.64 7.57
C TYR A 239 15.18 -8.12 7.16
N PRO A 240 16.13 -8.65 6.37
CA PRO A 240 15.99 -9.96 5.70
C PRO A 240 15.57 -11.13 6.61
N PRO A 241 16.15 -11.34 7.80
CA PRO A 241 15.66 -12.36 8.73
C PRO A 241 14.21 -12.15 9.17
N PHE A 242 13.82 -10.90 9.48
CA PHE A 242 12.45 -10.59 9.89
C PHE A 242 11.45 -10.85 8.75
N PHE A 243 11.76 -10.40 7.55
CA PHE A 243 10.93 -10.65 6.37
C PHE A 243 10.76 -12.15 6.12
N ARG A 244 11.87 -12.92 6.12
CA ARG A 244 11.86 -14.36 5.90
C ARG A 244 11.06 -15.12 6.96
N ASP A 245 11.26 -14.78 8.24
CA ASP A 245 10.74 -15.59 9.35
C ASP A 245 9.31 -15.17 9.76
N HIS A 246 8.93 -13.91 9.58
CA HIS A 246 7.66 -13.37 10.06
C HIS A 246 6.68 -12.90 8.96
N ILE A 247 7.16 -12.51 7.77
CA ILE A 247 6.28 -11.98 6.71
C ILE A 247 6.08 -13.02 5.60
N MET A 248 7.16 -13.54 5.06
CA MET A 248 7.15 -14.42 3.89
C MET A 248 6.23 -15.64 4.04
N PRO A 249 6.15 -16.35 5.19
CA PRO A 249 5.25 -17.50 5.32
C PRO A 249 3.77 -17.15 5.12
N HIS A 250 3.33 -15.95 5.52
CA HIS A 250 1.95 -15.50 5.34
C HIS A 250 1.67 -15.10 3.90
N LEU A 251 2.63 -14.46 3.21
CA LEU A 251 2.53 -14.18 1.78
C LEU A 251 2.42 -15.49 0.98
N GLN A 252 3.28 -16.48 1.28
CA GLN A 252 3.24 -17.80 0.66
C GLN A 252 1.91 -18.54 0.94
N LYS A 253 1.37 -18.43 2.16
CA LYS A 253 0.06 -18.99 2.54
C LYS A 253 -1.05 -18.41 1.66
N LEU A 254 -1.11 -17.08 1.53
CA LEU A 254 -2.10 -16.43 0.68
C LEU A 254 -1.89 -16.78 -0.80
N ALA A 255 -0.66 -16.68 -1.31
CA ALA A 255 -0.34 -17.06 -2.70
C ALA A 255 -0.78 -18.50 -3.03
N GLY A 256 -0.54 -19.45 -2.09
CA GLY A 256 -1.02 -20.83 -2.20
C GLY A 256 -2.54 -20.96 -2.29
N MET A 257 -3.30 -20.01 -1.77
CA MET A 257 -4.77 -19.97 -1.92
C MET A 257 -5.21 -19.29 -3.23
N LEU A 258 -4.45 -18.30 -3.71
CA LEU A 258 -4.76 -17.48 -4.87
C LEU A 258 -4.42 -18.19 -6.20
N HIS A 259 -3.19 -18.72 -6.32
CA HIS A 259 -2.68 -19.29 -7.57
C HIS A 259 -3.55 -20.42 -8.15
N PRO A 260 -4.09 -21.37 -7.36
CA PRO A 260 -5.01 -22.39 -7.88
C PRO A 260 -6.33 -21.82 -8.44
N ARG A 261 -6.65 -20.57 -8.09
CA ARG A 261 -7.83 -19.83 -8.57
C ARG A 261 -7.52 -18.89 -9.74
N GLY A 262 -6.28 -18.92 -10.25
CA GLY A 262 -5.82 -18.03 -11.32
C GLY A 262 -5.66 -16.57 -10.90
N LYS A 263 -5.53 -16.27 -9.61
CA LYS A 263 -5.39 -14.94 -9.07
C LYS A 263 -3.94 -14.59 -8.74
N LEU A 264 -3.62 -13.30 -8.72
CA LEU A 264 -2.29 -12.77 -8.49
C LEU A 264 -2.19 -12.06 -7.14
N LEU A 265 -1.04 -12.23 -6.47
CA LEU A 265 -0.69 -11.51 -5.25
C LEU A 265 0.18 -10.30 -5.59
N LEU A 266 -0.31 -9.11 -5.26
CA LEU A 266 0.41 -7.85 -5.34
C LEU A 266 0.83 -7.42 -3.93
N CYS A 267 2.11 -7.04 -3.78
CA CYS A 267 2.61 -6.45 -2.55
C CYS A 267 3.23 -5.09 -2.83
N HIS A 268 3.00 -4.13 -1.91
CA HIS A 268 3.56 -2.80 -1.99
C HIS A 268 4.99 -2.80 -1.41
N CYS A 269 5.98 -2.71 -2.28
CA CYS A 269 7.39 -2.85 -1.98
C CYS A 269 8.10 -1.48 -1.86
N ASP A 270 7.38 -0.47 -1.36
CA ASP A 270 7.99 0.83 -1.07
C ASP A 270 9.03 0.72 0.04
N GLY A 271 10.20 1.31 -0.18
CA GLY A 271 11.36 1.27 0.70
C GLY A 271 12.64 0.80 0.02
N GLU A 272 13.72 0.69 0.80
CA GLU A 272 14.99 0.15 0.33
C GLU A 272 14.92 -1.39 0.27
N ASN A 273 14.82 -1.94 -0.93
CA ASN A 273 14.64 -3.38 -1.12
C ASN A 273 15.95 -4.16 -1.35
N LYS A 274 17.12 -3.53 -1.38
CA LYS A 274 18.37 -4.17 -1.79
C LYS A 274 18.65 -5.48 -1.05
N GLY A 275 18.54 -5.49 0.26
CA GLY A 275 18.72 -6.68 1.10
C GLY A 275 17.61 -7.72 0.99
N LEU A 276 16.46 -7.37 0.41
CA LEU A 276 15.30 -8.24 0.26
C LEU A 276 15.17 -8.87 -1.12
N LEU A 277 15.98 -8.46 -2.10
CA LEU A 277 15.86 -8.86 -3.49
C LEU A 277 15.90 -10.37 -3.71
N ASP A 278 16.65 -11.12 -2.89
CA ASP A 278 16.71 -12.59 -2.98
C ASP A 278 15.47 -13.28 -2.37
N LEU A 279 14.77 -12.61 -1.43
CA LEU A 279 13.61 -13.16 -0.72
C LEU A 279 12.29 -12.88 -1.45
N ILE A 280 12.17 -11.73 -2.12
CA ILE A 280 10.99 -11.35 -2.88
C ILE A 280 10.54 -12.43 -3.88
N PRO A 281 11.42 -13.03 -4.71
CA PRO A 281 11.06 -14.11 -5.63
C PRO A 281 10.52 -15.38 -4.95
N GLU A 282 10.85 -15.58 -3.69
CA GLU A 282 10.47 -16.76 -2.91
C GLU A 282 9.21 -16.55 -2.08
N SER A 283 8.76 -15.29 -1.94
CA SER A 283 7.63 -14.91 -1.09
C SER A 283 6.26 -15.34 -1.62
N GLY A 284 6.18 -15.68 -2.91
CA GLY A 284 4.91 -16.01 -3.57
C GLY A 284 4.18 -14.82 -4.18
N MET A 285 4.71 -13.58 -4.03
CA MET A 285 4.12 -12.44 -4.73
C MET A 285 4.36 -12.51 -6.25
N ASP A 286 3.37 -12.06 -7.01
CA ASP A 286 3.43 -12.01 -8.47
C ASP A 286 3.78 -10.61 -8.99
N ILE A 287 3.45 -9.58 -8.21
CA ILE A 287 3.65 -8.18 -8.55
C ILE A 287 4.28 -7.46 -7.35
N ALA A 288 5.50 -6.94 -7.55
CA ALA A 288 6.14 -6.01 -6.62
C ALA A 288 5.80 -4.59 -7.06
N GLU A 289 4.88 -3.96 -6.33
CA GLU A 289 4.37 -2.62 -6.62
C GLU A 289 5.16 -1.56 -5.83
N ALA A 290 5.21 -0.34 -6.34
CA ALA A 290 5.97 0.80 -5.82
C ALA A 290 7.50 0.58 -5.76
N VAL A 291 8.04 -0.28 -6.62
CA VAL A 291 9.49 -0.50 -6.67
C VAL A 291 10.22 0.78 -7.07
N CYS A 292 11.03 1.28 -6.15
CA CYS A 292 11.75 2.54 -6.29
C CYS A 292 13.24 2.33 -6.56
N PRO A 293 13.79 2.87 -7.67
CA PRO A 293 15.22 2.84 -7.93
C PRO A 293 15.95 4.08 -7.39
N GLN A 294 17.24 4.14 -7.66
CA GLN A 294 18.03 5.38 -7.49
C GLN A 294 17.33 6.58 -8.15
N PRO A 295 17.43 7.79 -7.58
CA PRO A 295 18.29 8.17 -6.43
C PRO A 295 17.65 7.95 -5.05
N MET A 296 16.38 7.55 -4.95
CA MET A 296 15.70 7.42 -3.67
C MET A 296 16.13 6.17 -2.89
N THR A 297 16.56 5.12 -3.58
CA THR A 297 17.07 3.87 -2.99
C THR A 297 18.47 3.56 -3.52
N LYS A 298 19.06 2.45 -3.08
CA LYS A 298 20.41 2.02 -3.51
C LYS A 298 20.39 1.12 -4.76
N VAL A 299 19.21 0.68 -5.21
CA VAL A 299 19.07 -0.27 -6.32
C VAL A 299 18.87 0.44 -7.66
N THR A 300 19.36 -0.19 -8.73
CA THR A 300 18.97 0.13 -10.11
C THR A 300 17.82 -0.78 -10.56
N ILE A 301 17.05 -0.35 -11.56
CA ILE A 301 16.01 -1.21 -12.16
C ILE A 301 16.61 -2.47 -12.77
N SER A 302 17.82 -2.38 -13.34
CA SER A 302 18.54 -3.54 -13.86
C SER A 302 18.84 -4.59 -12.78
N GLU A 303 19.28 -4.17 -11.59
CA GLU A 303 19.49 -5.08 -10.45
C GLU A 303 18.19 -5.74 -10.01
N VAL A 304 17.11 -4.97 -9.86
CA VAL A 304 15.78 -5.48 -9.49
C VAL A 304 15.27 -6.48 -10.53
N LYS A 305 15.31 -6.14 -11.83
CA LYS A 305 14.89 -7.06 -12.90
C LYS A 305 15.66 -8.39 -12.86
N LYS A 306 16.97 -8.32 -12.67
CA LYS A 306 17.82 -9.51 -12.58
C LYS A 306 17.41 -10.40 -11.40
N ALA A 307 17.17 -9.82 -10.23
CA ALA A 307 16.78 -10.56 -9.03
C ALA A 307 15.39 -11.17 -9.17
N LEU A 308 14.39 -10.38 -9.59
CA LEU A 308 12.99 -10.79 -9.64
C LEU A 308 12.67 -11.75 -10.80
N LYS A 309 13.54 -11.84 -11.80
CA LYS A 309 13.37 -12.76 -12.94
C LYS A 309 13.23 -14.22 -12.50
N LYS A 310 13.95 -14.65 -11.47
CA LYS A 310 13.93 -16.03 -10.95
C LYS A 310 12.50 -16.44 -10.51
N GLY A 311 11.80 -15.57 -9.79
CA GLY A 311 10.41 -15.79 -9.34
C GLY A 311 9.34 -15.40 -10.35
N LYS A 312 9.72 -14.90 -11.51
CA LYS A 312 8.80 -14.32 -12.51
C LYS A 312 7.94 -13.18 -11.99
N VAL A 313 8.43 -12.45 -10.98
CA VAL A 313 7.72 -11.33 -10.36
C VAL A 313 7.69 -10.15 -11.33
N THR A 314 6.54 -9.54 -11.51
CA THR A 314 6.34 -8.32 -12.29
C THR A 314 6.73 -7.12 -11.45
N ILE A 315 7.55 -6.23 -12.01
CA ILE A 315 7.88 -4.95 -11.39
C ILE A 315 6.82 -3.94 -11.77
N PHE A 316 6.28 -3.25 -10.77
CA PHE A 316 5.39 -2.12 -10.98
C PHE A 316 5.96 -0.90 -10.24
N GLY A 317 6.35 0.12 -10.99
CA GLY A 317 7.02 1.31 -10.46
C GLY A 317 8.08 1.84 -11.40
N GLY A 318 9.27 2.11 -10.90
CA GLY A 318 10.45 2.48 -11.69
C GLY A 318 10.70 3.97 -11.81
N VAL A 319 9.68 4.84 -11.64
CA VAL A 319 9.89 6.30 -11.66
C VAL A 319 9.85 6.83 -10.22
N PRO A 320 10.99 7.24 -9.64
CA PRO A 320 11.02 7.78 -8.29
C PRO A 320 10.16 9.03 -8.18
N SER A 321 9.43 9.18 -7.08
CA SER A 321 8.54 10.34 -6.87
C SER A 321 9.28 11.68 -6.95
N VAL A 322 10.54 11.74 -6.51
CA VAL A 322 11.39 12.95 -6.60
C VAL A 322 11.67 13.37 -8.05
N ALA A 323 11.57 12.47 -9.03
CA ALA A 323 11.74 12.83 -10.44
C ALA A 323 10.66 13.77 -10.97
N PHE A 324 9.55 13.92 -10.25
CA PHE A 324 8.49 14.86 -10.61
C PHE A 324 8.68 16.26 -10.00
N LEU A 325 9.63 16.44 -9.09
CA LEU A 325 9.88 17.71 -8.40
C LEU A 325 10.96 18.52 -9.13
N GLU A 326 10.67 19.80 -9.39
CA GLU A 326 11.61 20.70 -10.09
C GLU A 326 12.90 20.95 -9.27
N ASP A 327 12.76 21.08 -7.96
CA ASP A 327 13.89 21.31 -7.06
C ASP A 327 14.80 20.08 -6.90
N SER A 328 14.31 18.89 -7.23
CA SER A 328 15.07 17.65 -7.13
C SER A 328 15.74 17.22 -8.44
N MET A 329 15.15 17.62 -9.56
CA MET A 329 15.61 17.21 -10.89
C MET A 329 15.18 18.23 -11.91
N SER A 330 16.14 18.82 -12.66
CA SER A 330 15.85 19.69 -13.81
C SER A 330 15.13 18.93 -14.94
N ASP A 331 14.55 19.63 -15.89
CA ASP A 331 13.87 18.97 -17.02
C ASP A 331 14.86 18.21 -17.91
N GLU A 332 16.11 18.66 -18.03
CA GLU A 332 17.16 17.94 -18.77
C GLU A 332 17.58 16.65 -18.04
N GLU A 333 17.76 16.71 -16.71
CA GLU A 333 18.06 15.53 -15.88
C GLU A 333 16.92 14.54 -15.92
N PHE A 334 15.66 14.99 -15.87
CA PHE A 334 14.48 14.15 -16.00
C PHE A 334 14.46 13.42 -17.36
N GLU A 335 14.68 14.12 -18.46
CA GLU A 335 14.75 13.50 -19.80
C GLU A 335 15.87 12.46 -19.88
N HIS A 336 17.03 12.76 -19.29
CA HIS A 336 18.16 11.83 -19.24
C HIS A 336 17.85 10.60 -18.39
N PHE A 337 17.29 10.82 -17.19
CA PHE A 337 16.85 9.75 -16.29
C PHE A 337 15.86 8.82 -17.00
N MET A 338 14.80 9.35 -17.59
CA MET A 338 13.78 8.57 -18.28
C MET A 338 14.35 7.76 -19.45
N LYS A 339 15.22 8.35 -20.26
CA LYS A 339 15.90 7.62 -21.35
C LYS A 339 16.71 6.44 -20.83
N ASN A 340 17.42 6.62 -19.72
CA ASN A 340 18.18 5.53 -19.11
C ASN A 340 17.26 4.45 -18.55
N LEU A 341 16.18 4.83 -17.87
CA LEU A 341 15.16 3.90 -17.37
C LEU A 341 14.59 3.05 -18.52
N PHE A 342 14.22 3.66 -19.66
CA PHE A 342 13.71 2.91 -20.82
C PHE A 342 14.73 1.91 -21.38
N ARG A 343 16.04 2.22 -21.34
CA ARG A 343 17.10 1.24 -21.69
C ARG A 343 17.18 0.09 -20.72
N GLU A 344 17.08 0.37 -19.42
CA GLU A 344 17.15 -0.66 -18.37
C GLU A 344 15.98 -1.63 -18.40
N ILE A 345 14.78 -1.17 -18.75
CA ILE A 345 13.59 -2.01 -18.77
C ILE A 345 13.42 -2.88 -20.03
N VAL A 346 14.23 -2.67 -21.08
CA VAL A 346 14.21 -3.53 -22.28
C VAL A 346 14.31 -5.02 -21.89
N PRO A 347 13.51 -5.93 -22.50
CA PRO A 347 12.51 -5.74 -23.56
C PRO A 347 11.10 -5.32 -23.09
N GLY A 348 10.91 -4.96 -21.82
CA GLY A 348 9.66 -4.48 -21.25
C GLY A 348 8.74 -5.58 -20.72
N ASP A 349 9.18 -6.84 -20.77
CA ASP A 349 8.43 -7.96 -20.20
C ASP A 349 8.40 -7.88 -18.66
N ARG A 350 7.25 -8.23 -18.07
CA ARG A 350 7.02 -8.18 -16.63
C ARG A 350 7.34 -6.81 -16.00
N PHE A 351 6.99 -5.75 -16.70
CA PHE A 351 7.19 -4.39 -16.24
C PHE A 351 5.93 -3.56 -16.47
N ILE A 352 5.45 -2.90 -15.42
CA ILE A 352 4.42 -1.87 -15.46
C ILE A 352 5.11 -0.59 -15.00
N LEU A 353 5.21 0.39 -15.89
CA LEU A 353 5.79 1.69 -15.55
C LEU A 353 4.83 2.45 -14.65
N GLY A 354 5.32 2.93 -13.53
CA GLY A 354 4.54 3.65 -12.54
C GLY A 354 5.40 4.59 -11.71
N VAL A 355 4.74 5.42 -10.92
CA VAL A 355 5.42 6.27 -9.93
C VAL A 355 5.65 5.43 -8.68
N SER A 356 6.82 5.54 -8.10
CA SER A 356 7.20 4.86 -6.85
C SER A 356 7.28 5.88 -5.70
N ASP A 357 6.43 5.92 -4.77
CA ASP A 357 5.19 5.21 -4.42
C ASP A 357 3.98 5.90 -5.08
N THR A 358 3.86 7.24 -4.96
CA THR A 358 2.78 8.08 -5.46
C THR A 358 3.33 9.40 -6.00
N THR A 359 2.55 10.04 -6.86
CA THR A 359 2.88 11.36 -7.39
C THR A 359 2.79 12.40 -6.26
N PRO A 360 3.88 13.11 -5.93
CA PRO A 360 3.89 14.07 -4.83
C PRO A 360 3.01 15.31 -5.14
N PRO A 361 2.51 16.00 -4.10
CA PRO A 361 1.63 17.16 -4.29
C PRO A 361 2.16 18.24 -5.21
N ASP A 362 3.46 18.52 -5.15
CA ASP A 362 4.10 19.61 -5.92
C ASP A 362 4.75 19.11 -7.23
N ALA A 363 4.32 17.92 -7.72
CA ALA A 363 4.79 17.37 -8.98
C ALA A 363 4.47 18.26 -10.17
N LYS A 364 5.42 18.41 -11.10
CA LYS A 364 5.19 19.01 -12.42
C LYS A 364 4.27 18.10 -13.23
N PHE A 365 3.04 18.53 -13.48
CA PHE A 365 2.05 17.75 -14.22
C PHE A 365 2.53 17.41 -15.64
N GLU A 366 3.27 18.30 -16.27
CA GLU A 366 3.86 18.13 -17.61
C GLU A 366 4.76 16.90 -17.70
N ARG A 367 5.41 16.50 -16.59
CA ARG A 367 6.25 15.29 -16.56
C ARG A 367 5.43 13.99 -16.64
N LEU A 368 4.21 13.99 -16.10
CA LEU A 368 3.28 12.86 -16.28
C LEU A 368 2.88 12.69 -17.75
N LEU A 369 2.53 13.80 -18.42
CA LEU A 369 2.24 13.82 -19.85
C LEU A 369 3.45 13.38 -20.66
N ARG A 370 4.64 13.88 -20.31
CA ARG A 370 5.88 13.57 -21.01
C ARG A 370 6.24 12.07 -20.94
N ILE A 371 5.99 11.42 -19.79
CA ILE A 371 6.20 9.96 -19.69
C ILE A 371 5.26 9.22 -20.67
N ASN A 372 4.00 9.63 -20.78
CA ASN A 372 3.10 9.01 -21.75
C ASN A 372 3.61 9.18 -23.19
N GLU A 373 4.09 10.36 -23.59
CA GLU A 373 4.71 10.56 -24.90
C GLU A 373 5.90 9.61 -25.13
N MET A 374 6.75 9.45 -24.10
CA MET A 374 7.90 8.51 -24.18
C MET A 374 7.42 7.06 -24.31
N VAL A 375 6.37 6.66 -23.60
CA VAL A 375 5.77 5.32 -23.74
C VAL A 375 5.22 5.12 -25.13
N GLN A 376 4.54 6.11 -25.72
CA GLN A 376 4.07 6.04 -27.11
C GLN A 376 5.23 5.90 -28.10
N GLN A 377 6.33 6.57 -27.83
CA GLN A 377 7.50 6.57 -28.72
C GLN A 377 8.34 5.29 -28.60
N TRP A 378 8.57 4.79 -27.40
CA TRP A 378 9.55 3.73 -27.11
C TRP A 378 8.96 2.47 -26.48
N GLY A 379 7.70 2.50 -26.03
CA GLY A 379 7.09 1.42 -25.24
C GLY A 379 6.50 0.28 -26.07
N GLN A 380 6.68 0.22 -27.39
CA GLN A 380 6.20 -0.90 -28.21
C GLN A 380 6.87 -2.20 -27.79
N LEU A 381 6.07 -3.19 -27.38
CA LEU A 381 6.59 -4.49 -26.93
C LEU A 381 6.82 -5.48 -28.08
N PRO A 382 7.90 -6.28 -28.10
CA PRO A 382 9.05 -6.15 -27.21
C PRO A 382 9.84 -4.87 -27.50
N MET A 383 10.17 -4.13 -26.44
CA MET A 383 10.91 -2.87 -26.59
C MET A 383 12.27 -3.09 -27.22
N LYS A 384 12.65 -2.15 -28.09
CA LYS A 384 13.98 -2.04 -28.71
C LYS A 384 14.44 -0.60 -28.49
N PHE A 385 15.51 -0.42 -27.75
CA PHE A 385 16.00 0.92 -27.38
C PHE A 385 17.47 1.09 -27.79
#